data_f8aa1d4a1bf6b776a62e1f1312a863fd
#
_entry.id   f8aa1d4a1bf6b776a62e1f1312a863fd
#
_cell.length_a   1.000
_cell.length_b   1.000
_cell.length_c   1.000
_cell.angle_alpha   90.00
_cell.angle_beta   90.00
_cell.angle_gamma   90.00
#
_symmetry.space_group_name_H-M   'P 1'
#
loop_
_entity.id
_entity.type
_entity.pdbx_description
1 polymer ?
#
loop_
_entity_poly.entity_id
_entity_poly.type
_entity_poly.pdbx_seq_one_letter_code
_entity_poly.pdbx_strand_id
1 'polypeptide(L)'
;KQKLIRTMFKKVFFSSFFLIFFFSNLNANEVDLNDPYYKIGWKNLENPENTSIIIPDANASIEIIETEIYLDSKENIKKRLDLINEQETNIEDIYEKLIIFDREEYYKINIEYNDAGYITSDRFKNFTSSNLLETMNKRMSDSTSKVSWLIEPSLSENNLSTYAYKIEWLDGDITYEYKSLILGREGYIELTIFLFGDGNELEDFFDYYSGVIKEIASTVKFNETYSYSDYQQDDYVSVNTLTNL
;
A
#
# COMPACT_ATOMS: atom_id res chain seq x y z
N LYS A 1 -24.21 -10.18 3.60
CA LYS A 1 -22.84 -10.20 3.05
C LYS A 1 -22.53 -8.92 2.27
N GLN A 2 -23.37 -8.51 1.27
CA GLN A 2 -23.18 -7.29 0.47
C GLN A 2 -23.12 -6.00 1.32
N LYS A 3 -23.94 -5.88 2.37
CA LYS A 3 -23.95 -4.72 3.27
C LYS A 3 -22.68 -4.62 4.11
N LEU A 4 -22.03 -5.76 4.41
CA LEU A 4 -20.77 -5.83 5.16
C LEU A 4 -19.58 -5.36 4.29
N ILE A 5 -19.52 -5.81 3.05
CA ILE A 5 -18.49 -5.41 2.08
C ILE A 5 -18.57 -3.89 1.80
N ARG A 6 -19.78 -3.35 1.60
CA ARG A 6 -20.03 -1.91 1.43
C ARG A 6 -19.55 -1.08 2.63
N THR A 7 -19.71 -1.62 3.83
CA THR A 7 -19.28 -0.97 5.07
C THR A 7 -17.76 -1.07 5.24
N MET A 8 -17.12 -2.19 4.87
CA MET A 8 -15.67 -2.36 4.97
C MET A 8 -14.93 -1.44 3.97
N PHE A 9 -15.34 -1.38 2.71
CA PHE A 9 -14.71 -0.50 1.73
C PHE A 9 -14.84 0.98 2.11
N LYS A 10 -16.03 1.46 2.47
CA LYS A 10 -16.20 2.85 2.95
C LYS A 10 -15.33 3.14 4.19
N LYS A 11 -15.09 2.17 5.06
CA LYS A 11 -14.37 2.34 6.32
C LYS A 11 -12.86 2.38 6.15
N VAL A 12 -12.28 1.50 5.34
CA VAL A 12 -10.84 1.53 5.02
C VAL A 12 -10.50 2.83 4.27
N PHE A 13 -11.37 3.28 3.37
CA PHE A 13 -11.21 4.52 2.61
C PHE A 13 -11.35 5.79 3.46
N PHE A 14 -12.36 5.85 4.34
CA PHE A 14 -12.54 7.01 5.22
C PHE A 14 -11.36 7.24 6.15
N SER A 15 -10.65 6.17 6.52
CA SER A 15 -9.49 6.25 7.39
C SER A 15 -8.31 7.02 6.77
N SER A 16 -8.13 6.93 5.46
CA SER A 16 -7.08 7.67 4.76
C SER A 16 -7.46 9.14 4.52
N PHE A 17 -8.73 9.41 4.23
CA PHE A 17 -9.24 10.76 3.96
C PHE A 17 -9.07 11.71 5.16
N PHE A 18 -9.34 11.24 6.38
CA PHE A 18 -9.26 12.08 7.57
C PHE A 18 -7.83 12.55 7.87
N LEU A 19 -6.82 11.77 7.55
CA LEU A 19 -5.42 12.16 7.82
C LEU A 19 -4.95 13.30 6.89
N ILE A 20 -5.28 13.26 5.61
CA ILE A 20 -4.91 14.32 4.67
C ILE A 20 -5.60 15.64 5.04
N PHE A 21 -6.87 15.60 5.47
CA PHE A 21 -7.63 16.81 5.83
C PHE A 21 -7.19 17.45 7.16
N PHE A 22 -6.70 16.66 8.12
CA PHE A 22 -6.20 17.21 9.39
C PHE A 22 -4.83 17.87 9.24
N PHE A 23 -3.98 17.37 8.35
CA PHE A 23 -2.64 17.95 8.17
C PHE A 23 -2.61 19.21 7.32
N SER A 24 -3.56 19.42 6.41
CA SER A 24 -3.63 20.66 5.62
C SER A 24 -3.87 21.93 6.46
N ASN A 25 -4.24 21.80 7.73
CA ASN A 25 -4.42 22.91 8.66
C ASN A 25 -3.34 23.04 9.74
N LEU A 26 -2.37 22.12 9.78
CA LEU A 26 -1.24 22.22 10.70
C LEU A 26 -0.13 23.02 10.03
N ASN A 27 0.06 24.26 10.50
CA ASN A 27 1.29 24.99 10.23
C ASN A 27 2.48 24.08 10.55
N ALA A 28 3.45 23.99 9.63
CA ALA A 28 4.60 23.08 9.65
C ALA A 28 5.57 23.25 10.86
N ASN A 29 5.14 23.87 11.94
CA ASN A 29 5.90 24.10 13.15
C ASN A 29 5.37 23.22 14.28
N GLU A 30 6.10 22.14 14.57
CA GLU A 30 5.93 21.23 15.69
C GLU A 30 4.69 20.31 15.59
N VAL A 31 4.93 19.11 15.09
CA VAL A 31 4.01 17.99 15.30
C VAL A 31 3.85 17.78 16.82
N ASP A 32 2.66 18.04 17.35
CA ASP A 32 2.36 17.76 18.76
C ASP A 32 2.37 16.25 18.99
N LEU A 33 3.51 15.72 19.43
CA LEU A 33 3.68 14.31 19.81
C LEU A 33 2.73 13.86 20.93
N ASN A 34 1.98 14.78 21.54
CA ASN A 34 0.90 14.47 22.50
C ASN A 34 -0.46 14.30 21.82
N ASP A 35 -0.59 14.62 20.55
CA ASP A 35 -1.79 14.30 19.78
C ASP A 35 -2.08 12.79 19.91
N PRO A 36 -3.32 12.38 20.22
CA PRO A 36 -3.72 10.98 20.27
C PRO A 36 -3.30 10.17 19.05
N TYR A 37 -3.30 10.79 17.87
CA TYR A 37 -2.86 10.16 16.60
C TYR A 37 -1.38 9.76 16.61
N TYR A 38 -0.53 10.46 17.36
CA TYR A 38 0.89 10.11 17.50
C TYR A 38 1.18 9.15 18.66
N LYS A 39 0.27 9.05 19.64
CA LYS A 39 0.44 8.12 20.80
C LYS A 39 0.21 6.64 20.46
N ILE A 40 -0.20 6.31 19.24
CA ILE A 40 -0.54 4.94 18.85
C ILE A 40 0.67 4.04 18.58
N GLY A 41 1.88 4.50 18.88
CA GLY A 41 3.09 3.68 18.80
C GLY A 41 3.91 3.88 17.53
N TRP A 42 3.82 5.06 16.90
CA TRP A 42 4.75 5.44 15.84
C TRP A 42 6.19 5.39 16.32
N LYS A 43 7.05 4.86 15.48
CA LYS A 43 8.50 4.74 15.70
C LYS A 43 9.23 5.67 14.75
N ASN A 44 10.31 6.29 15.24
CA ASN A 44 11.31 6.95 14.42
C ASN A 44 12.48 5.98 14.18
N LEU A 45 13.36 6.30 13.25
CA LEU A 45 14.65 5.66 13.17
C LEU A 45 15.42 5.87 14.49
N GLU A 46 15.85 4.76 15.11
CA GLU A 46 16.66 4.81 16.35
C GLU A 46 18.08 5.28 16.06
N ASN A 47 18.58 5.00 14.86
CA ASN A 47 19.90 5.38 14.40
C ASN A 47 19.83 5.86 12.94
N PRO A 48 20.12 7.15 12.65
CA PRO A 48 20.12 7.69 11.30
C PRO A 48 21.08 6.99 10.31
N GLU A 49 22.08 6.27 10.83
CA GLU A 49 23.01 5.47 10.00
C GLU A 49 22.40 4.12 9.57
N ASN A 50 21.36 3.66 10.26
CA ASN A 50 20.65 2.42 9.93
C ASN A 50 19.21 2.74 9.48
N THR A 51 19.06 2.96 8.20
CA THR A 51 17.79 3.32 7.58
C THR A 51 16.90 2.10 7.25
N SER A 52 17.41 0.88 7.47
CA SER A 52 16.70 -0.36 7.11
C SER A 52 15.79 -0.84 8.24
N ILE A 53 14.52 -1.04 7.96
CA ILE A 53 13.53 -1.63 8.87
C ILE A 53 12.97 -2.94 8.30
N ILE A 54 12.62 -3.87 9.18
CA ILE A 54 12.09 -5.18 8.80
C ILE A 54 10.62 -5.03 8.39
N ILE A 55 10.23 -5.66 7.30
CA ILE A 55 8.83 -5.87 6.93
C ILE A 55 8.38 -7.17 7.61
N PRO A 56 7.44 -7.11 8.59
CA PRO A 56 7.00 -8.29 9.32
C PRO A 56 6.50 -9.40 8.38
N ASP A 57 6.86 -10.64 8.70
CA ASP A 57 6.50 -11.88 7.98
C ASP A 57 7.06 -12.04 6.56
N ALA A 58 7.65 -10.99 5.96
CA ALA A 58 8.05 -10.97 4.55
C ALA A 58 9.47 -11.49 4.28
N ASN A 59 10.25 -11.83 5.31
CA ASN A 59 11.68 -12.10 5.16
C ASN A 59 12.42 -11.04 4.32
N ALA A 60 12.05 -9.78 4.54
CA ALA A 60 12.55 -8.64 3.79
C ALA A 60 12.70 -7.40 4.68
N SER A 61 13.42 -6.43 4.18
CA SER A 61 13.57 -5.11 4.77
C SER A 61 13.35 -4.01 3.73
N ILE A 62 13.08 -2.81 4.19
CA ILE A 62 12.89 -1.61 3.39
C ILE A 62 13.68 -0.46 4.02
N GLU A 63 14.22 0.43 3.20
CA GLU A 63 14.90 1.62 3.70
C GLU A 63 13.88 2.75 3.88
N ILE A 64 14.03 3.51 4.98
CA ILE A 64 13.27 4.72 5.27
C ILE A 64 14.21 5.87 5.57
N ILE A 65 13.74 7.10 5.45
CA ILE A 65 14.53 8.31 5.69
C ILE A 65 14.18 8.95 7.04
N GLU A 66 14.96 9.92 7.49
CA GLU A 66 14.82 10.55 8.82
C GLU A 66 13.47 11.26 9.02
N THR A 67 12.87 11.78 7.95
CA THR A 67 11.56 12.43 8.01
C THR A 67 10.40 11.44 8.18
N GLU A 68 10.64 10.16 7.90
CA GLU A 68 9.64 9.11 7.97
C GLU A 68 9.51 8.50 9.37
N ILE A 69 8.27 8.19 9.73
CA ILE A 69 7.90 7.40 10.90
C ILE A 69 7.13 6.16 10.47
N TYR A 70 7.12 5.12 11.30
CA TYR A 70 6.51 3.85 10.90
C TYR A 70 5.74 3.14 12.02
N LEU A 71 4.80 2.28 11.61
CA LEU A 71 4.09 1.31 12.45
C LEU A 71 4.37 -0.09 11.91
N ASP A 72 4.93 -0.98 12.72
CA ASP A 72 5.37 -2.33 12.36
C ASP A 72 4.68 -3.45 13.14
N SER A 73 3.60 -3.15 13.84
CA SER A 73 2.81 -4.16 14.54
C SER A 73 1.32 -4.03 14.25
N LYS A 74 0.65 -5.16 14.11
CA LYS A 74 -0.81 -5.22 13.90
C LYS A 74 -1.59 -4.51 15.00
N GLU A 75 -1.14 -4.59 16.25
CA GLU A 75 -1.78 -3.92 17.39
C GLU A 75 -1.72 -2.40 17.28
N ASN A 76 -0.60 -1.85 16.82
CA ASN A 76 -0.46 -0.40 16.64
C ASN A 76 -1.22 0.08 15.40
N ILE A 77 -1.18 -0.70 14.32
CA ILE A 77 -2.00 -0.46 13.13
C ILE A 77 -3.50 -0.49 13.49
N LYS A 78 -3.92 -1.50 14.29
CA LYS A 78 -5.30 -1.58 14.82
C LYS A 78 -5.68 -0.34 15.61
N LYS A 79 -4.86 0.09 16.56
CA LYS A 79 -5.14 1.31 17.37
C LYS A 79 -5.33 2.54 16.47
N ARG A 80 -4.51 2.66 15.42
CA ARG A 80 -4.64 3.73 14.46
C ARG A 80 -5.97 3.66 13.70
N LEU A 81 -6.34 2.48 13.22
CA LEU A 81 -7.60 2.27 12.49
C LEU A 81 -8.83 2.50 13.39
N ASP A 82 -8.81 2.02 14.64
CA ASP A 82 -9.87 2.26 15.61
C ASP A 82 -10.07 3.75 15.87
N LEU A 83 -8.97 4.49 16.00
CA LEU A 83 -9.03 5.93 16.25
C LEU A 83 -9.62 6.70 15.05
N ILE A 84 -9.20 6.33 13.82
CA ILE A 84 -9.66 7.01 12.60
C ILE A 84 -11.11 6.64 12.28
N ASN A 85 -11.49 5.39 12.46
CA ASN A 85 -12.84 4.91 12.12
C ASN A 85 -13.86 5.17 13.23
N GLU A 86 -13.43 5.65 14.41
CA GLU A 86 -14.25 5.81 15.61
C GLU A 86 -14.99 4.52 16.00
N GLN A 87 -14.42 3.37 15.66
CA GLN A 87 -14.99 2.05 15.96
C GLN A 87 -13.91 0.97 16.01
N GLU A 88 -14.19 -0.11 16.68
CA GLU A 88 -13.27 -1.23 16.81
C GLU A 88 -13.08 -1.96 15.46
N THR A 89 -11.82 -2.09 15.03
CA THR A 89 -11.40 -2.85 13.86
C THR A 89 -11.07 -4.28 14.30
N ASN A 90 -11.53 -5.29 13.56
CA ASN A 90 -11.09 -6.65 13.81
C ASN A 90 -9.63 -6.81 13.34
N ILE A 91 -8.77 -7.32 14.20
CA ILE A 91 -7.34 -7.50 13.91
C ILE A 91 -7.09 -8.47 12.74
N GLU A 92 -8.01 -9.41 12.51
CA GLU A 92 -7.92 -10.35 11.37
C GLU A 92 -8.17 -9.69 10.03
N ASP A 93 -8.83 -8.53 10.01
CA ASP A 93 -9.12 -7.75 8.81
C ASP A 93 -7.98 -6.76 8.47
N ILE A 94 -6.87 -6.80 9.20
CA ILE A 94 -5.69 -5.97 8.98
C ILE A 94 -4.67 -6.75 8.14
N TYR A 95 -4.44 -6.30 6.93
CA TYR A 95 -3.51 -6.92 5.96
C TYR A 95 -2.15 -6.23 5.98
N GLU A 96 -2.10 -4.96 6.35
CA GLU A 96 -0.87 -4.19 6.44
C GLU A 96 0.09 -4.80 7.46
N LYS A 97 1.34 -4.96 7.04
CA LYS A 97 2.46 -5.42 7.86
C LYS A 97 3.27 -4.26 8.40
N LEU A 98 3.30 -3.17 7.63
CA LEU A 98 4.05 -1.97 7.92
C LEU A 98 3.31 -0.78 7.32
N ILE A 99 3.28 0.34 8.04
CA ILE A 99 2.84 1.63 7.51
C ILE A 99 3.97 2.62 7.68
N ILE A 100 4.37 3.30 6.62
CA ILE A 100 5.34 4.40 6.64
C ILE A 100 4.57 5.70 6.40
N PHE A 101 4.95 6.75 7.13
CA PHE A 101 4.44 8.09 6.95
C PHE A 101 5.58 9.09 6.90
N ASP A 102 5.69 9.86 5.83
CA ASP A 102 6.61 10.99 5.73
C ASP A 102 5.96 12.25 6.29
N ARG A 103 6.66 12.92 7.22
CA ARG A 103 6.15 14.08 7.95
C ARG A 103 6.32 15.40 7.20
N GLU A 104 7.22 15.45 6.23
CA GLU A 104 7.51 16.65 5.44
C GLU A 104 6.72 16.66 4.13
N GLU A 105 6.72 15.53 3.44
CA GLU A 105 6.07 15.36 2.14
C GLU A 105 4.62 14.84 2.24
N TYR A 106 4.18 14.52 3.47
CA TYR A 106 2.81 14.13 3.80
C TYR A 106 2.23 12.96 3.00
N TYR A 107 3.06 11.99 2.62
CA TYR A 107 2.57 10.74 2.05
C TYR A 107 2.52 9.61 3.08
N LYS A 108 1.65 8.67 2.82
CA LYS A 108 1.53 7.43 3.60
C LYS A 108 1.62 6.23 2.68
N ILE A 109 2.49 5.29 3.03
CA ILE A 109 2.64 4.02 2.31
C ILE A 109 2.14 2.90 3.20
N ASN A 110 1.15 2.16 2.72
CA ASN A 110 0.76 0.89 3.29
C ASN A 110 1.58 -0.22 2.64
N ILE A 111 2.12 -1.13 3.44
CA ILE A 111 2.93 -2.25 2.98
C ILE A 111 2.28 -3.55 3.45
N GLU A 112 1.97 -4.39 2.49
CA GLU A 112 1.40 -5.71 2.69
C GLU A 112 2.36 -6.79 2.22
N TYR A 113 2.30 -7.97 2.83
CA TYR A 113 2.98 -9.16 2.34
C TYR A 113 1.96 -10.25 2.08
N ASN A 114 2.05 -10.86 0.91
CA ASN A 114 1.20 -11.96 0.50
C ASN A 114 2.07 -13.20 0.22
N ASP A 115 1.85 -14.25 1.00
CA ASP A 115 2.53 -15.54 0.92
C ASP A 115 1.93 -16.47 -0.16
N ALA A 116 1.59 -15.89 -1.29
CA ALA A 116 0.94 -16.60 -2.40
C ALA A 116 1.77 -17.74 -3.01
N GLY A 117 3.03 -17.86 -2.64
CA GLY A 117 4.03 -18.71 -3.27
C GLY A 117 4.72 -18.03 -4.46
N TYR A 118 5.62 -18.76 -5.12
CA TYR A 118 6.38 -18.25 -6.25
C TYR A 118 5.49 -17.92 -7.46
N ILE A 119 5.57 -16.69 -7.95
CA ILE A 119 4.83 -16.22 -9.12
C ILE A 119 5.76 -16.21 -10.33
N THR A 120 5.56 -17.13 -11.27
CA THR A 120 6.39 -17.20 -12.47
C THR A 120 6.19 -15.97 -13.36
N SER A 121 7.24 -15.57 -14.08
CA SER A 121 7.18 -14.46 -15.04
C SER A 121 6.11 -14.65 -16.12
N ASP A 122 5.85 -15.90 -16.55
CA ASP A 122 4.80 -16.20 -17.51
C ASP A 122 3.39 -16.01 -16.93
N ARG A 123 3.21 -16.32 -15.64
CA ARG A 123 1.94 -16.03 -14.95
C ARG A 123 1.72 -14.54 -14.77
N PHE A 124 2.80 -13.80 -14.46
CA PHE A 124 2.70 -12.35 -14.42
C PHE A 124 2.36 -11.75 -15.80
N LYS A 125 2.94 -12.26 -16.88
CA LYS A 125 2.61 -11.83 -18.26
C LYS A 125 1.16 -12.14 -18.66
N ASN A 126 0.58 -13.22 -18.13
CA ASN A 126 -0.84 -13.56 -18.32
C ASN A 126 -1.77 -12.68 -17.49
N PHE A 127 -1.22 -11.93 -16.55
CA PHE A 127 -1.86 -10.86 -15.84
C PHE A 127 -1.93 -9.63 -16.78
N THR A 128 -2.86 -9.68 -17.71
CA THR A 128 -3.04 -8.54 -18.60
C THR A 128 -3.72 -7.41 -17.86
N SER A 129 -3.28 -6.20 -18.12
CA SER A 129 -3.89 -4.98 -17.53
C SER A 129 -5.41 -4.92 -17.75
N SER A 130 -5.89 -5.43 -18.89
CA SER A 130 -7.33 -5.50 -19.19
C SER A 130 -8.10 -6.45 -18.27
N ASN A 131 -7.56 -7.64 -17.98
CA ASN A 131 -8.24 -8.62 -17.12
C ASN A 131 -8.36 -8.13 -15.67
N LEU A 132 -7.31 -7.50 -15.15
CA LEU A 132 -7.34 -6.89 -13.82
C LEU A 132 -8.38 -5.80 -13.75
N LEU A 133 -8.35 -4.87 -14.70
CA LEU A 133 -9.26 -3.74 -14.75
C LEU A 133 -10.73 -4.20 -14.86
N GLU A 134 -11.02 -5.21 -15.69
CA GLU A 134 -12.36 -5.79 -15.80
C GLU A 134 -12.80 -6.40 -14.47
N THR A 135 -11.92 -7.14 -13.79
CA THR A 135 -12.18 -7.73 -12.48
C THR A 135 -12.46 -6.67 -11.43
N MET A 136 -11.66 -5.60 -11.38
CA MET A 136 -11.85 -4.49 -10.46
C MET A 136 -13.18 -3.78 -10.70
N ASN A 137 -13.48 -3.40 -11.95
CA ASN A 137 -14.74 -2.76 -12.30
C ASN A 137 -15.94 -3.63 -11.93
N LYS A 138 -15.87 -4.96 -12.14
CA LYS A 138 -16.94 -5.88 -11.76
C LYS A 138 -17.10 -6.01 -10.24
N ARG A 139 -16.00 -6.12 -9.49
CA ARG A 139 -16.04 -6.26 -8.02
C ARG A 139 -16.55 -4.99 -7.34
N MET A 140 -16.23 -3.84 -7.88
CA MET A 140 -16.52 -2.53 -7.30
C MET A 140 -17.78 -1.90 -7.89
N SER A 141 -18.48 -2.55 -8.83
CA SER A 141 -19.64 -1.99 -9.58
C SER A 141 -20.77 -1.44 -8.73
N ASP A 142 -20.90 -1.90 -7.48
CA ASP A 142 -21.93 -1.43 -6.54
C ASP A 142 -21.56 -0.08 -5.86
N SER A 143 -20.33 0.38 -5.99
CA SER A 143 -19.81 1.58 -5.30
C SER A 143 -19.05 2.54 -6.21
N THR A 144 -18.63 2.10 -7.39
CA THR A 144 -17.86 2.91 -8.34
C THR A 144 -18.56 3.07 -9.66
N SER A 145 -18.37 4.22 -10.31
CA SER A 145 -18.79 4.45 -11.68
C SER A 145 -17.78 3.88 -12.67
N LYS A 146 -16.48 3.94 -12.33
CA LYS A 146 -15.41 3.50 -13.20
C LYS A 146 -14.09 3.30 -12.44
N VAL A 147 -13.32 2.27 -12.84
CA VAL A 147 -11.90 2.14 -12.56
C VAL A 147 -11.14 2.19 -13.88
N SER A 148 -10.08 2.96 -13.96
CA SER A 148 -9.26 3.13 -15.17
C SER A 148 -7.78 3.22 -14.84
N TRP A 149 -6.94 2.70 -15.74
CA TRP A 149 -5.49 2.80 -15.59
C TRP A 149 -5.00 4.24 -15.74
N LEU A 150 -4.02 4.59 -14.90
CA LEU A 150 -3.13 5.72 -15.06
C LEU A 150 -1.76 5.23 -15.55
N ILE A 151 -1.27 4.13 -14.94
CA ILE A 151 -0.08 3.38 -15.37
C ILE A 151 -0.48 1.91 -15.40
N GLU A 152 -0.31 1.25 -16.54
CA GLU A 152 -0.58 -0.19 -16.65
C GLU A 152 0.54 -1.01 -16.00
N PRO A 153 0.21 -2.15 -15.34
CA PRO A 153 1.19 -3.01 -14.72
C PRO A 153 2.14 -3.63 -15.77
N SER A 154 3.42 -3.54 -15.48
CA SER A 154 4.47 -4.19 -16.27
C SER A 154 5.59 -4.65 -15.35
N LEU A 155 6.09 -5.87 -15.56
CA LEU A 155 7.18 -6.41 -14.75
C LEU A 155 8.53 -5.94 -15.31
N SER A 156 9.34 -5.32 -14.46
CA SER A 156 10.72 -4.94 -14.78
C SER A 156 11.68 -6.14 -14.65
N GLU A 157 12.92 -5.96 -15.12
CA GLU A 157 13.99 -6.95 -14.96
C GLU A 157 14.32 -7.27 -13.48
N ASN A 158 14.01 -6.35 -12.56
CA ASN A 158 14.23 -6.51 -11.13
C ASN A 158 13.02 -7.15 -10.40
N ASN A 159 12.09 -7.76 -11.15
CA ASN A 159 10.88 -8.36 -10.59
C ASN A 159 9.97 -7.37 -9.81
N LEU A 160 10.06 -6.11 -10.18
CA LEU A 160 9.26 -5.00 -9.67
C LEU A 160 8.22 -4.60 -10.73
N SER A 161 6.98 -4.45 -10.32
CA SER A 161 5.92 -3.86 -11.15
C SER A 161 5.34 -2.65 -10.45
N THR A 162 5.39 -1.51 -11.09
CA THR A 162 4.72 -0.29 -10.62
C THR A 162 3.55 0.02 -11.54
N TYR A 163 2.37 0.26 -10.95
CA TYR A 163 1.16 0.60 -11.67
C TYR A 163 0.29 1.56 -10.87
N ALA A 164 -0.63 2.23 -11.54
CA ALA A 164 -1.55 3.15 -10.90
C ALA A 164 -2.91 3.14 -11.60
N TYR A 165 -3.96 3.36 -10.82
CA TYR A 165 -5.30 3.48 -11.35
C TYR A 165 -6.12 4.55 -10.62
N LYS A 166 -7.11 5.06 -11.37
CA LYS A 166 -8.10 6.01 -10.90
C LYS A 166 -9.39 5.27 -10.60
N ILE A 167 -9.99 5.55 -9.45
CA ILE A 167 -11.32 5.10 -9.06
C ILE A 167 -12.25 6.32 -9.04
N GLU A 168 -13.31 6.25 -9.83
CA GLU A 168 -14.40 7.24 -9.82
C GLU A 168 -15.57 6.65 -9.03
N TRP A 169 -15.89 7.23 -7.86
CA TRP A 169 -16.96 6.77 -7.00
C TRP A 169 -18.32 7.27 -7.46
N LEU A 170 -19.41 6.56 -7.08
CA LEU A 170 -20.78 6.95 -7.47
C LEU A 170 -21.24 8.27 -6.84
N ASP A 171 -20.62 8.71 -5.75
CA ASP A 171 -20.87 9.99 -5.09
C ASP A 171 -20.09 11.16 -5.71
N GLY A 172 -19.24 10.87 -6.71
CA GLY A 172 -18.45 11.85 -7.44
C GLY A 172 -17.02 12.01 -6.94
N ASP A 173 -16.67 11.37 -5.83
CA ASP A 173 -15.31 11.38 -5.31
C ASP A 173 -14.35 10.65 -6.24
N ILE A 174 -13.08 11.04 -6.19
CA ILE A 174 -12.01 10.41 -6.97
C ILE A 174 -10.92 9.93 -6.03
N THR A 175 -10.42 8.73 -6.31
CA THR A 175 -9.24 8.17 -5.65
C THR A 175 -8.22 7.78 -6.69
N TYR A 176 -6.94 8.10 -6.43
CA TYR A 176 -5.81 7.56 -7.16
C TYR A 176 -5.07 6.58 -6.26
N GLU A 177 -4.82 5.38 -6.77
CA GLU A 177 -4.00 4.38 -6.10
C GLU A 177 -2.74 4.12 -6.92
N TYR A 178 -1.59 4.31 -6.26
CA TYR A 178 -0.27 3.98 -6.79
C TYR A 178 0.22 2.74 -6.09
N LYS A 179 0.62 1.74 -6.86
CA LYS A 179 1.06 0.45 -6.33
C LYS A 179 2.40 0.03 -6.89
N SER A 180 3.19 -0.62 -6.04
CA SER A 180 4.38 -1.35 -6.46
C SER A 180 4.34 -2.76 -5.88
N LEU A 181 4.50 -3.76 -6.76
CA LEU A 181 4.63 -5.16 -6.41
C LEU A 181 6.09 -5.58 -6.55
N ILE A 182 6.65 -6.17 -5.50
CA ILE A 182 8.00 -6.71 -5.49
C ILE A 182 7.88 -8.23 -5.29
N LEU A 183 8.24 -8.99 -6.31
CA LEU A 183 8.16 -10.45 -6.27
C LEU A 183 9.35 -11.02 -5.47
N GLY A 184 9.04 -11.91 -4.54
CA GLY A 184 9.98 -12.73 -3.80
C GLY A 184 9.82 -14.22 -4.12
N ARG A 185 10.60 -15.08 -3.45
CA ARG A 185 10.56 -16.54 -3.62
C ARG A 185 9.24 -17.14 -3.14
N GLU A 186 8.69 -16.68 -2.02
CA GLU A 186 7.53 -17.27 -1.35
C GLU A 186 6.24 -16.45 -1.53
N GLY A 187 6.31 -15.33 -2.25
CA GLY A 187 5.18 -14.44 -2.45
C GLY A 187 5.61 -13.08 -2.96
N TYR A 188 4.87 -12.05 -2.58
CA TYR A 188 5.19 -10.69 -2.99
C TYR A 188 4.89 -9.66 -1.88
N ILE A 189 5.58 -8.54 -1.96
CA ILE A 189 5.33 -7.36 -1.14
C ILE A 189 4.60 -6.34 -2.02
N GLU A 190 3.51 -5.78 -1.51
CA GLU A 190 2.77 -4.69 -2.15
C GLU A 190 2.93 -3.41 -1.33
N LEU A 191 3.36 -2.35 -1.99
CA LEU A 191 3.34 -1.00 -1.48
C LEU A 191 2.17 -0.25 -2.11
N THR A 192 1.42 0.52 -1.32
CA THR A 192 0.29 1.31 -1.83
C THR A 192 0.29 2.72 -1.25
N ILE A 193 0.19 3.73 -2.14
CA ILE A 193 -0.14 5.12 -1.80
C ILE A 193 -1.55 5.41 -2.29
N PHE A 194 -2.38 5.96 -1.40
CA PHE A 194 -3.74 6.41 -1.72
C PHE A 194 -3.79 7.93 -1.71
N LEU A 195 -4.32 8.52 -2.76
CA LEU A 195 -4.64 9.94 -2.84
C LEU A 195 -6.13 10.15 -3.06
N PHE A 196 -6.67 11.11 -2.33
CA PHE A 196 -8.09 11.48 -2.41
C PHE A 196 -8.18 12.98 -2.68
N GLY A 197 -9.10 13.38 -3.54
CA GLY A 197 -9.32 14.80 -3.78
C GLY A 197 -10.06 15.10 -5.07
N ASP A 198 -10.05 16.35 -5.46
CA ASP A 198 -10.52 16.78 -6.78
C ASP A 198 -9.56 16.24 -7.87
N GLY A 199 -10.13 15.66 -8.92
CA GLY A 199 -9.35 15.03 -9.99
C GLY A 199 -8.32 15.97 -10.64
N ASN A 200 -8.60 17.27 -10.71
CA ASN A 200 -7.66 18.23 -11.30
C ASN A 200 -6.44 18.46 -10.42
N GLU A 201 -6.62 18.53 -9.10
CA GLU A 201 -5.50 18.68 -8.15
C GLU A 201 -4.64 17.42 -8.11
N LEU A 202 -5.26 16.23 -8.19
CA LEU A 202 -4.53 14.96 -8.14
C LEU A 202 -3.67 14.71 -9.37
N GLU A 203 -4.06 15.21 -10.55
CA GLU A 203 -3.28 15.09 -11.77
C GLU A 203 -1.93 15.81 -11.70
N ASP A 204 -1.87 16.95 -10.99
CA ASP A 204 -0.64 17.73 -10.81
C ASP A 204 0.42 16.97 -9.98
N PHE A 205 0.00 16.04 -9.12
CA PHE A 205 0.89 15.24 -8.28
C PHE A 205 1.21 13.85 -8.83
N PHE A 206 0.69 13.52 -10.00
CA PHE A 206 0.81 12.18 -10.57
C PHE A 206 2.26 11.69 -10.70
N ASP A 207 3.10 12.48 -11.36
CA ASP A 207 4.51 12.13 -11.59
C ASP A 207 5.30 12.02 -10.28
N TYR A 208 4.99 12.89 -9.32
CA TYR A 208 5.63 12.90 -8.01
C TYR A 208 5.37 11.59 -7.27
N TYR A 209 4.11 11.21 -7.01
CA TYR A 209 3.80 10.01 -6.24
C TYR A 209 4.15 8.70 -6.96
N SER A 210 4.09 8.68 -8.28
CA SER A 210 4.57 7.53 -9.05
C SER A 210 6.10 7.37 -8.92
N GLY A 211 6.84 8.47 -8.82
CA GLY A 211 8.26 8.49 -8.53
C GLY A 211 8.57 7.99 -7.13
N VAL A 212 7.91 8.55 -6.12
CA VAL A 212 8.08 8.20 -4.69
C VAL A 212 7.89 6.70 -4.48
N ILE A 213 6.75 6.13 -4.92
CA ILE A 213 6.48 4.71 -4.66
C ILE A 213 7.47 3.79 -5.37
N LYS A 214 7.94 4.16 -6.56
CA LYS A 214 8.94 3.40 -7.31
C LYS A 214 10.31 3.46 -6.63
N GLU A 215 10.71 4.62 -6.15
CA GLU A 215 11.95 4.81 -5.42
C GLU A 215 11.98 3.98 -4.15
N ILE A 216 10.98 4.11 -3.30
CA ILE A 216 10.87 3.36 -2.05
C ILE A 216 10.78 1.86 -2.31
N ALA A 217 9.99 1.41 -3.29
CA ALA A 217 9.91 0.01 -3.66
C ALA A 217 11.27 -0.57 -4.11
N SER A 218 12.13 0.24 -4.73
CA SER A 218 13.47 -0.18 -5.15
C SER A 218 14.43 -0.44 -3.98
N THR A 219 14.12 0.06 -2.78
CA THR A 219 14.91 -0.15 -1.57
C THR A 219 14.57 -1.46 -0.84
N VAL A 220 13.47 -2.13 -1.23
CA VAL A 220 13.09 -3.42 -0.65
C VAL A 220 14.13 -4.48 -0.96
N LYS A 221 14.61 -5.14 0.08
CA LYS A 221 15.63 -6.21 0.00
C LYS A 221 15.12 -7.45 0.73
N PHE A 222 14.97 -8.55 0.00
CA PHE A 222 14.72 -9.85 0.61
C PHE A 222 16.00 -10.36 1.31
N ASN A 223 15.83 -11.08 2.40
CA ASN A 223 16.93 -11.78 3.08
C ASN A 223 17.52 -12.85 2.14
N GLU A 224 18.73 -13.33 2.47
CA GLU A 224 19.34 -14.44 1.76
C GLU A 224 18.37 -15.61 1.63
N THR A 225 18.31 -16.22 0.45
CA THR A 225 17.43 -17.34 0.06
C THR A 225 15.94 -17.01 -0.15
N TYR A 226 15.51 -15.78 0.05
CA TYR A 226 14.10 -15.36 -0.12
C TYR A 226 13.86 -14.45 -1.34
N SER A 227 14.92 -14.07 -2.06
CA SER A 227 14.76 -13.28 -3.28
C SER A 227 14.10 -14.10 -4.40
N TYR A 228 13.54 -13.42 -5.38
CA TYR A 228 12.88 -14.07 -6.52
C TYR A 228 13.80 -15.02 -7.29
N SER A 229 15.09 -14.70 -7.39
CA SER A 229 16.11 -15.53 -8.06
C SER A 229 16.47 -16.81 -7.29
N ASP A 230 16.09 -16.92 -6.02
CA ASP A 230 16.41 -18.06 -5.17
C ASP A 230 15.43 -19.23 -5.27
N TYR A 231 14.50 -19.17 -6.24
CA TYR A 231 13.53 -20.20 -6.52
C TYR A 231 14.17 -21.60 -6.61
N GLN A 232 13.54 -22.58 -5.95
CA GLN A 232 13.92 -23.99 -6.00
C GLN A 232 12.80 -24.83 -6.59
N GLN A 233 13.14 -25.96 -7.18
CA GLN A 233 12.19 -26.78 -7.93
C GLN A 233 11.03 -27.34 -7.06
N ASP A 234 11.23 -27.44 -5.75
CA ASP A 234 10.25 -27.90 -4.77
C ASP A 234 9.46 -26.77 -4.10
N ASP A 235 9.73 -25.52 -4.45
CA ASP A 235 8.96 -24.40 -3.95
C ASP A 235 7.50 -24.44 -4.42
N TYR A 236 6.62 -24.00 -3.55
CA TYR A 236 5.21 -23.85 -3.92
C TYR A 236 5.06 -22.76 -4.99
N VAL A 237 4.61 -23.16 -6.16
CA VAL A 237 4.31 -22.24 -7.25
C VAL A 237 2.86 -21.80 -7.14
N SER A 238 2.63 -20.51 -7.02
CA SER A 238 1.29 -19.94 -6.92
C SER A 238 0.38 -20.43 -8.05
N VAL A 239 -0.77 -20.96 -7.69
CA VAL A 239 -1.83 -21.31 -8.67
C VAL A 239 -2.74 -20.13 -8.94
N ASN A 240 -2.72 -19.13 -8.06
CA ASN A 240 -3.52 -17.92 -8.18
C ASN A 240 -2.83 -16.95 -9.15
N THR A 241 -3.60 -16.39 -10.05
CA THR A 241 -3.20 -15.20 -10.77
C THR A 241 -3.37 -13.99 -9.85
N LEU A 242 -2.58 -12.92 -10.03
CA LEU A 242 -2.72 -11.65 -9.32
C LEU A 242 -4.14 -11.03 -9.44
N THR A 243 -5.01 -11.62 -10.26
CA THR A 243 -6.43 -11.24 -10.40
C THR A 243 -7.30 -11.59 -9.18
N ASN A 244 -6.74 -12.26 -8.17
CA ASN A 244 -7.44 -12.56 -6.90
C ASN A 244 -7.13 -11.52 -5.81
N LEU A 245 -6.43 -10.44 -6.16
CA LEU A 245 -6.19 -9.26 -5.32
C LEU A 245 -7.47 -8.44 -5.09
#